data_f83fee94e29403aee606d4f73798397f
#
_entry.id   f83fee94e29403aee606d4f73798397f
#
_cell.length_a   1.000
_cell.length_b   1.000
_cell.length_c   1.000
_cell.angle_alpha   90.00
_cell.angle_beta   90.00
_cell.angle_gamma   90.00
#
_symmetry.space_group_name_H-M   'P 1'
#
loop_
_entity.id
_entity.type
_entity.pdbx_description
1 polymer ?
#
loop_
_entity_poly.entity_id
_entity_poly.type
_entity_poly.pdbx_seq_one_letter_code
_entity_poly.pdbx_strand_id
1 'polypeptide(L)'
;RTGPPAAERTLPVPPALAGLLPDGLQRGSTVGVAGPGARSLALALIAEATATGSWAAVVGDPDLGLAAAAEAGVALARLAVVDPPDPAAWGAVVAALAGGLDLVLLAPRHRVRSADARRLAARARERGAVLVRIGVGAGEGAGASWPDRPDLELALGAAVWEGPEDGYGRLRRRRAEVVATGRGRNARERRATLLLPDTRGVPVLP
;
A
#
# COMPACT_ATOMS: atom_id res chain seq x y z
N ARG A 1 -27.51 -16.54 -8.65
CA ARG A 1 -27.08 -15.12 -8.58
C ARG A 1 -25.63 -15.06 -9.01
N THR A 2 -25.41 -14.71 -10.27
CA THR A 2 -24.07 -14.49 -10.81
C THR A 2 -23.52 -13.23 -10.14
N GLY A 3 -22.44 -13.38 -9.36
CA GLY A 3 -21.75 -12.24 -8.77
C GLY A 3 -21.10 -11.36 -9.85
N PRO A 4 -20.66 -10.14 -9.53
CA PRO A 4 -19.99 -9.26 -10.49
C PRO A 4 -18.79 -9.97 -11.12
N PRO A 5 -18.45 -9.64 -12.37
CA PRO A 5 -17.29 -10.22 -13.07
C PRO A 5 -15.99 -10.01 -12.29
N ALA A 6 -14.99 -10.86 -12.49
CA ALA A 6 -13.75 -10.85 -11.71
C ALA A 6 -13.05 -9.48 -11.76
N ALA A 7 -13.06 -8.80 -12.91
CA ALA A 7 -12.50 -7.47 -13.10
C ALA A 7 -13.18 -6.38 -12.24
N GLU A 8 -14.45 -6.55 -11.90
CA GLU A 8 -15.17 -5.62 -11.00
C GLU A 8 -14.89 -5.89 -9.52
N ARG A 9 -14.31 -7.06 -9.18
CA ARG A 9 -14.01 -7.46 -7.80
C ARG A 9 -12.60 -7.16 -7.35
N THR A 10 -11.72 -6.80 -8.27
CA THR A 10 -10.30 -6.53 -7.98
C THR A 10 -9.83 -5.24 -8.67
N LEU A 11 -8.78 -4.66 -8.12
CA LEU A 11 -8.04 -3.56 -8.72
C LEU A 11 -6.73 -4.10 -9.30
N PRO A 12 -6.30 -3.62 -10.47
CA PRO A 12 -5.05 -4.05 -11.09
C PRO A 12 -3.84 -3.63 -10.27
N VAL A 13 -2.78 -4.42 -10.38
CA VAL A 13 -1.46 -4.12 -9.81
C VAL A 13 -0.41 -4.19 -10.93
N PRO A 14 0.74 -3.50 -10.80
CA PRO A 14 1.81 -3.60 -11.78
C PRO A 14 2.23 -5.05 -12.04
N PRO A 15 2.65 -5.39 -13.27
CA PRO A 15 3.07 -6.75 -13.64
C PRO A 15 4.14 -7.34 -12.71
N ALA A 16 5.04 -6.51 -12.18
CA ALA A 16 6.06 -6.94 -11.22
C ALA A 16 5.47 -7.53 -9.93
N LEU A 17 4.26 -7.16 -9.55
CA LEU A 17 3.56 -7.64 -8.36
C LEU A 17 2.62 -8.80 -8.65
N ALA A 18 2.42 -9.20 -9.91
CA ALA A 18 1.49 -10.26 -10.29
C ALA A 18 1.84 -11.61 -9.66
N GLY A 19 3.13 -11.91 -9.45
CA GLY A 19 3.56 -13.13 -8.75
C GLY A 19 3.13 -13.18 -7.28
N LEU A 20 3.04 -12.01 -6.63
CA LEU A 20 2.56 -11.88 -5.25
C LEU A 20 1.03 -11.79 -5.19
N LEU A 21 0.42 -11.14 -6.16
CA LEU A 21 -0.99 -10.78 -6.24
C LEU A 21 -1.58 -11.16 -7.61
N PRO A 22 -1.71 -12.46 -7.91
CA PRO A 22 -2.14 -12.92 -9.23
C PRO A 22 -3.54 -12.45 -9.63
N ASP A 23 -4.41 -12.22 -8.65
CA ASP A 23 -5.77 -11.72 -8.86
C ASP A 23 -5.89 -10.20 -8.66
N GLY A 24 -4.77 -9.48 -8.44
CA GLY A 24 -4.78 -8.06 -8.08
C GLY A 24 -5.21 -7.80 -6.62
N LEU A 25 -5.57 -6.55 -6.32
CA LEU A 25 -6.05 -6.13 -5.00
C LEU A 25 -7.56 -6.38 -4.90
N GLN A 26 -7.99 -7.20 -3.97
CA GLN A 26 -9.41 -7.48 -3.77
C GLN A 26 -10.13 -6.25 -3.23
N ARG A 27 -11.20 -5.82 -3.90
CA ARG A 27 -12.07 -4.75 -3.42
C ARG A 27 -12.70 -5.12 -2.07
N GLY A 28 -12.78 -4.13 -1.18
CA GLY A 28 -13.29 -4.33 0.17
C GLY A 28 -12.32 -5.00 1.13
N SER A 29 -11.06 -5.20 0.75
CA SER A 29 -10.05 -5.81 1.61
C SER A 29 -9.18 -4.79 2.35
N THR A 30 -8.49 -5.31 3.35
CA THR A 30 -7.44 -4.61 4.09
C THR A 30 -6.08 -5.22 3.77
N VAL A 31 -5.12 -4.37 3.42
CA VAL A 31 -3.74 -4.76 3.08
C VAL A 31 -2.79 -4.11 4.07
N GLY A 32 -1.92 -4.90 4.69
CA GLY A 32 -0.78 -4.41 5.47
C GLY A 32 0.47 -4.41 4.59
N VAL A 33 1.26 -3.35 4.69
CA VAL A 33 2.59 -3.26 4.07
C VAL A 33 3.58 -2.87 5.14
N ALA A 34 4.57 -3.72 5.39
CA ALA A 34 5.50 -3.54 6.51
C ALA A 34 6.95 -3.81 6.08
N GLY A 35 7.89 -3.26 6.85
CA GLY A 35 9.33 -3.42 6.65
C GLY A 35 9.99 -2.25 5.95
N PRO A 36 11.33 -2.32 5.75
CA PRO A 36 12.11 -1.25 5.12
C PRO A 36 11.63 -0.97 3.70
N GLY A 37 11.11 0.25 3.45
CA GLY A 37 10.55 0.64 2.17
C GLY A 37 9.08 0.31 1.97
N ALA A 38 8.33 0.08 3.04
CA ALA A 38 6.88 -0.14 3.00
C ALA A 38 6.15 0.96 2.23
N ARG A 39 6.56 2.24 2.36
CA ARG A 39 5.99 3.37 1.63
C ARG A 39 6.15 3.20 0.12
N SER A 40 7.34 2.80 -0.36
CA SER A 40 7.58 2.56 -1.80
C SER A 40 6.73 1.41 -2.33
N LEU A 41 6.58 0.33 -1.56
CA LEU A 41 5.72 -0.79 -1.96
C LEU A 41 4.23 -0.40 -1.95
N ALA A 42 3.79 0.40 -0.98
CA ALA A 42 2.42 0.90 -0.94
C ALA A 42 2.09 1.79 -2.15
N LEU A 43 3.02 2.67 -2.57
CA LEU A 43 2.88 3.45 -3.80
C LEU A 43 2.84 2.55 -5.05
N ALA A 44 3.72 1.56 -5.12
CA ALA A 44 3.73 0.59 -6.21
C ALA A 44 2.40 -0.17 -6.33
N LEU A 45 1.77 -0.53 -5.21
CA LEU A 45 0.48 -1.25 -5.21
C LEU A 45 -0.65 -0.47 -5.88
N ILE A 46 -0.65 0.86 -5.77
CA ILE A 46 -1.72 1.70 -6.30
C ILE A 46 -1.43 2.26 -7.70
N ALA A 47 -0.21 2.06 -8.21
CA ALA A 47 0.25 2.67 -9.45
C ALA A 47 -0.65 2.30 -10.64
N GLU A 48 -0.81 1.01 -10.93
CA GLU A 48 -1.61 0.53 -12.07
C GLU A 48 -3.09 0.90 -11.93
N ALA A 49 -3.65 0.76 -10.73
CA ALA A 49 -5.04 1.12 -10.49
C ALA A 49 -5.31 2.61 -10.74
N THR A 50 -4.42 3.49 -10.27
CA THR A 50 -4.56 4.93 -10.51
C THR A 50 -4.34 5.30 -11.98
N ALA A 51 -3.38 4.68 -12.64
CA ALA A 51 -3.11 4.87 -14.07
C ALA A 51 -4.31 4.44 -14.94
N THR A 52 -5.06 3.42 -14.52
CA THR A 52 -6.25 2.92 -15.22
C THR A 52 -7.57 3.54 -14.76
N GLY A 53 -7.53 4.57 -13.90
CA GLY A 53 -8.69 5.40 -13.62
C GLY A 53 -9.22 5.37 -12.19
N SER A 54 -8.69 4.52 -11.30
CA SER A 54 -9.08 4.47 -9.90
C SER A 54 -8.61 5.73 -9.13
N TRP A 55 -9.37 6.13 -8.13
CA TRP A 55 -9.01 7.21 -7.23
C TRP A 55 -8.37 6.66 -5.95
N ALA A 56 -7.30 7.32 -5.52
CA ALA A 56 -6.60 7.00 -4.28
C ALA A 56 -6.46 8.20 -3.36
N ALA A 57 -6.37 7.93 -2.06
CA ALA A 57 -5.95 8.92 -1.07
C ALA A 57 -4.84 8.37 -0.19
N VAL A 58 -3.95 9.24 0.28
CA VAL A 58 -2.98 8.98 1.35
C VAL A 58 -3.37 9.81 2.55
N VAL A 59 -3.53 9.19 3.71
CA VAL A 59 -4.00 9.85 4.93
C VAL A 59 -2.96 9.75 6.04
N GLY A 60 -2.48 10.92 6.50
CA GLY A 60 -1.54 11.02 7.63
C GLY A 60 -0.06 10.89 7.25
N ASP A 61 0.28 11.09 5.98
CA ASP A 61 1.66 11.16 5.49
C ASP A 61 1.91 12.47 4.72
N PRO A 62 2.02 13.61 5.41
CA PRO A 62 2.25 14.90 4.76
C PRO A 62 3.62 15.00 4.08
N ASP A 63 4.57 14.16 4.48
CA ASP A 63 5.92 14.11 3.91
C ASP A 63 6.02 13.12 2.74
N LEU A 64 4.87 12.73 2.16
CA LEU A 64 4.84 11.87 0.98
C LEU A 64 5.57 12.52 -0.20
N GLY A 65 6.61 11.88 -0.69
CA GLY A 65 7.35 12.33 -1.88
C GLY A 65 6.49 12.16 -3.15
N LEU A 66 5.84 13.24 -3.62
CA LEU A 66 5.00 13.18 -4.82
C LEU A 66 5.82 12.85 -6.09
N ALA A 67 7.08 13.28 -6.16
CA ALA A 67 7.98 12.89 -7.24
C ALA A 67 8.20 11.37 -7.24
N ALA A 68 8.50 10.78 -6.07
CA ALA A 68 8.65 9.33 -5.94
C ALA A 68 7.35 8.56 -6.24
N ALA A 69 6.20 9.14 -5.92
CA ALA A 69 4.91 8.55 -6.28
C ALA A 69 4.71 8.53 -7.81
N ALA A 70 5.03 9.64 -8.50
CA ALA A 70 4.97 9.72 -9.95
C ALA A 70 5.96 8.75 -10.62
N GLU A 71 7.19 8.67 -10.13
CA GLU A 71 8.21 7.74 -10.60
C GLU A 71 7.76 6.27 -10.40
N ALA A 72 7.07 5.95 -9.31
CA ALA A 72 6.48 4.62 -9.08
C ALA A 72 5.29 4.30 -10.01
N GLY A 73 4.84 5.27 -10.83
CA GLY A 73 3.76 5.10 -11.79
C GLY A 73 2.38 5.54 -11.28
N VAL A 74 2.31 6.19 -10.12
CA VAL A 74 1.03 6.68 -9.58
C VAL A 74 0.55 7.89 -10.40
N ALA A 75 -0.69 7.84 -10.86
CA ALA A 75 -1.33 8.99 -11.53
C ALA A 75 -1.67 10.07 -10.51
N LEU A 76 -0.80 11.09 -10.37
CA LEU A 76 -0.97 12.16 -9.38
C LEU A 76 -2.30 12.91 -9.51
N ALA A 77 -2.87 13.02 -10.72
CA ALA A 77 -4.17 13.63 -10.95
C ALA A 77 -5.34 12.84 -10.29
N ARG A 78 -5.07 11.63 -9.80
CA ARG A 78 -6.01 10.76 -9.11
C ARG A 78 -5.57 10.41 -7.69
N LEU A 79 -4.62 11.16 -7.14
CA LEU A 79 -4.11 10.98 -5.80
C LEU A 79 -4.43 12.20 -4.94
N ALA A 80 -5.19 12.00 -3.85
CA ALA A 80 -5.39 13.01 -2.82
C ALA A 80 -4.41 12.75 -1.66
N VAL A 81 -3.73 13.77 -1.16
CA VAL A 81 -2.95 13.70 0.08
C VAL A 81 -3.70 14.47 1.15
N VAL A 82 -4.03 13.81 2.24
CA VAL A 82 -4.88 14.34 3.31
C VAL A 82 -4.15 14.20 4.64
N ASP A 83 -3.89 15.30 5.30
CA ASP A 83 -3.33 15.32 6.65
C ASP A 83 -4.39 15.90 7.62
N PRO A 84 -5.11 15.04 8.36
CA PRO A 84 -6.11 15.50 9.29
C PRO A 84 -5.48 16.33 10.42
N PRO A 85 -5.98 17.54 10.70
CA PRO A 85 -5.39 18.43 11.70
C PRO A 85 -5.51 17.89 13.14
N ASP A 86 -6.50 17.01 13.36
CA ASP A 86 -6.78 16.40 14.68
C ASP A 86 -6.79 14.88 14.54
N PRO A 87 -6.00 14.15 15.37
CA PRO A 87 -6.06 12.70 15.44
C PRO A 87 -7.47 12.14 15.70
N ALA A 88 -8.33 12.88 16.41
CA ALA A 88 -9.71 12.48 16.65
C ALA A 88 -10.57 12.49 15.37
N ALA A 89 -10.26 13.37 14.42
CA ALA A 89 -10.95 13.45 13.14
C ALA A 89 -10.49 12.36 12.15
N TRP A 90 -9.33 11.75 12.37
CA TRP A 90 -8.68 10.83 11.42
C TRP A 90 -9.62 9.70 10.97
N GLY A 91 -10.28 9.04 11.92
CA GLY A 91 -11.19 7.92 11.62
C GLY A 91 -12.40 8.33 10.78
N ALA A 92 -12.94 9.53 11.01
CA ALA A 92 -14.05 10.07 10.23
C ALA A 92 -13.61 10.42 8.80
N VAL A 93 -12.42 11.02 8.65
CA VAL A 93 -11.83 11.34 7.36
C VAL A 93 -11.60 10.07 6.54
N VAL A 94 -10.96 9.05 7.12
CA VAL A 94 -10.75 7.75 6.44
C VAL A 94 -12.08 7.12 6.02
N ALA A 95 -13.09 7.13 6.90
CA ALA A 95 -14.41 6.56 6.59
C ALA A 95 -15.11 7.31 5.43
N ALA A 96 -14.97 8.63 5.36
CA ALA A 96 -15.50 9.43 4.26
C ALA A 96 -14.79 9.11 2.94
N LEU A 97 -13.46 9.07 2.94
CA LEU A 97 -12.66 8.72 1.75
C LEU A 97 -12.95 7.30 1.26
N ALA A 98 -13.00 6.31 2.16
CA ALA A 98 -13.38 4.94 1.81
C ALA A 98 -14.82 4.80 1.31
N GLY A 99 -15.64 5.82 1.51
CA GLY A 99 -17.01 5.91 0.98
C GLY A 99 -17.09 6.28 -0.49
N GLY A 100 -16.05 6.94 -1.04
CA GLY A 100 -16.06 7.52 -2.39
C GLY A 100 -14.83 7.21 -3.25
N LEU A 101 -13.76 6.64 -2.68
CA LEU A 101 -12.53 6.33 -3.39
C LEU A 101 -12.31 4.81 -3.44
N ASP A 102 -11.50 4.37 -4.42
CA ASP A 102 -11.17 2.96 -4.60
C ASP A 102 -10.07 2.48 -3.63
N LEU A 103 -9.12 3.37 -3.32
CA LEU A 103 -7.92 3.05 -2.53
C LEU A 103 -7.69 4.13 -1.46
N VAL A 104 -7.41 3.70 -0.23
CA VAL A 104 -7.01 4.62 0.84
C VAL A 104 -5.77 4.07 1.54
N LEU A 105 -4.64 4.75 1.38
CA LEU A 105 -3.39 4.46 2.05
C LEU A 105 -3.41 5.12 3.42
N LEU A 106 -3.10 4.36 4.45
CA LEU A 106 -3.20 4.76 5.84
C LEU A 106 -1.81 4.79 6.47
N ALA A 107 -1.36 5.97 6.89
CA ALA A 107 -0.13 6.17 7.65
C ALA A 107 -0.45 6.88 8.98
N PRO A 108 -1.20 6.24 9.91
CA PRO A 108 -1.59 6.88 11.15
C PRO A 108 -0.36 7.17 12.02
N ARG A 109 -0.25 8.40 12.53
CA ARG A 109 0.80 8.83 13.46
C ARG A 109 0.43 8.59 14.92
N HIS A 110 -0.72 7.97 15.17
CA HIS A 110 -1.26 7.65 16.48
C HIS A 110 -1.72 6.19 16.54
N ARG A 111 -1.94 5.70 17.74
CA ARG A 111 -2.49 4.36 17.94
C ARG A 111 -3.96 4.32 17.51
N VAL A 112 -4.29 3.48 16.55
CA VAL A 112 -5.68 3.24 16.10
C VAL A 112 -6.37 2.29 17.07
N ARG A 113 -7.58 2.64 17.52
CA ARG A 113 -8.38 1.78 18.42
C ARG A 113 -8.98 0.61 17.61
N SER A 114 -9.11 -0.56 18.25
CA SER A 114 -9.67 -1.77 17.60
C SER A 114 -11.09 -1.56 17.07
N ALA A 115 -11.90 -0.76 17.78
CA ALA A 115 -13.24 -0.41 17.31
C ALA A 115 -13.22 0.39 16.02
N ASP A 116 -12.31 1.37 15.92
CA ASP A 116 -12.16 2.20 14.71
C ASP A 116 -11.62 1.38 13.55
N ALA A 117 -10.60 0.55 13.76
CA ALA A 117 -10.05 -0.33 12.74
C ALA A 117 -11.13 -1.25 12.14
N ARG A 118 -11.94 -1.89 13.00
CA ARG A 118 -13.04 -2.77 12.57
C ARG A 118 -14.12 -2.00 11.82
N ARG A 119 -14.50 -0.81 12.28
CA ARG A 119 -15.47 0.06 11.62
C ARG A 119 -14.99 0.46 10.22
N LEU A 120 -13.72 0.85 10.09
CA LEU A 120 -13.11 1.22 8.80
C LEU A 120 -13.03 0.03 7.85
N ALA A 121 -12.64 -1.16 8.33
CA ALA A 121 -12.62 -2.38 7.53
C ALA A 121 -14.04 -2.78 7.07
N ALA A 122 -15.05 -2.65 7.93
CA ALA A 122 -16.45 -2.89 7.55
C ALA A 122 -16.92 -1.91 6.48
N ARG A 123 -16.58 -0.61 6.63
CA ARG A 123 -16.90 0.43 5.64
C ARG A 123 -16.24 0.17 4.29
N ALA A 124 -14.96 -0.21 4.30
CA ALA A 124 -14.24 -0.57 3.08
C ALA A 124 -14.90 -1.75 2.36
N ARG A 125 -15.29 -2.80 3.11
CA ARG A 125 -15.98 -3.97 2.57
C ARG A 125 -17.34 -3.62 1.97
N GLU A 126 -18.10 -2.77 2.63
CA GLU A 126 -19.40 -2.29 2.15
C GLU A 126 -19.28 -1.50 0.84
N ARG A 127 -18.24 -0.67 0.72
CA ARG A 127 -18.04 0.24 -0.41
C ARG A 127 -17.13 -0.29 -1.50
N GLY A 128 -16.47 -1.42 -1.28
CA GLY A 128 -15.50 -1.98 -2.21
C GLY A 128 -14.18 -1.24 -2.26
N ALA A 129 -13.88 -0.37 -1.28
CA ALA A 129 -12.61 0.31 -1.18
C ALA A 129 -11.52 -0.63 -0.64
N VAL A 130 -10.28 -0.44 -1.03
CA VAL A 130 -9.11 -1.15 -0.47
C VAL A 130 -8.41 -0.23 0.51
N LEU A 131 -8.25 -0.68 1.76
CA LEU A 131 -7.45 0.02 2.76
C LEU A 131 -6.04 -0.55 2.78
N VAL A 132 -5.05 0.26 2.45
CA VAL A 132 -3.63 -0.11 2.49
C VAL A 132 -2.98 0.54 3.69
N ARG A 133 -2.66 -0.24 4.71
CA ARG A 133 -1.97 0.23 5.89
C ARG A 133 -0.46 0.21 5.64
N ILE A 134 0.18 1.35 5.79
CA ILE A 134 1.65 1.47 5.77
C ILE A 134 2.14 1.29 7.19
N GLY A 135 2.79 0.16 7.46
CA GLY A 135 3.46 -0.10 8.72
C GLY A 135 4.82 0.60 8.75
N VAL A 136 5.13 1.22 9.87
CA VAL A 136 6.47 1.77 10.12
C VAL A 136 7.39 0.58 10.36
N GLY A 137 8.55 0.54 9.72
CA GLY A 137 9.55 -0.50 9.94
C GLY A 137 10.02 -0.55 11.40
N ALA A 138 10.53 -1.69 11.84
CA ALA A 138 11.13 -1.83 13.16
C ALA A 138 12.27 -0.80 13.32
N GLY A 139 12.04 0.29 14.04
CA GLY A 139 12.99 1.40 14.26
C GLY A 139 12.46 2.79 13.99
N GLU A 140 11.40 2.97 13.21
CA GLU A 140 10.80 4.28 12.96
C GLU A 140 9.44 4.39 13.68
N GLY A 141 9.44 5.01 14.86
CA GLY A 141 8.24 5.45 15.58
C GLY A 141 7.27 4.34 16.01
N ALA A 142 7.51 3.75 17.16
CA ALA A 142 6.66 2.73 17.82
C ALA A 142 5.22 3.17 18.15
N GLY A 143 4.67 4.22 17.51
CA GLY A 143 3.39 4.82 17.86
C GLY A 143 2.16 4.28 17.12
N ALA A 144 2.33 3.75 15.93
CA ALA A 144 1.21 3.40 15.06
C ALA A 144 0.95 1.88 15.04
N SER A 145 0.32 1.36 16.08
CA SER A 145 -0.14 -0.03 16.10
C SER A 145 -1.55 -0.14 15.52
N TRP A 146 -1.67 -0.93 14.45
CA TRP A 146 -2.99 -1.34 13.96
C TRP A 146 -3.39 -2.64 14.66
N PRO A 147 -4.58 -2.69 15.28
CA PRO A 147 -4.92 -3.78 16.20
C PRO A 147 -5.34 -5.07 15.50
N ASP A 148 -5.84 -5.00 14.28
CA ASP A 148 -6.39 -6.16 13.57
C ASP A 148 -5.44 -6.67 12.49
N ARG A 149 -5.41 -7.99 12.30
CA ARG A 149 -4.66 -8.63 11.21
C ARG A 149 -5.34 -8.32 9.86
N PRO A 150 -4.61 -7.80 8.86
CA PRO A 150 -5.18 -7.52 7.54
C PRO A 150 -5.56 -8.81 6.79
N ASP A 151 -6.32 -8.66 5.70
CA ASP A 151 -6.67 -9.77 4.81
C ASP A 151 -5.46 -10.23 4.00
N LEU A 152 -4.54 -9.32 3.72
CA LEU A 152 -3.25 -9.55 3.07
C LEU A 152 -2.16 -8.75 3.78
N GLU A 153 -1.04 -9.37 4.08
CA GLU A 153 0.17 -8.71 4.59
C GLU A 153 1.29 -8.86 3.57
N LEU A 154 1.94 -7.77 3.23
CA LEU A 154 3.14 -7.71 2.39
C LEU A 154 4.30 -7.25 3.27
N ALA A 155 5.20 -8.16 3.58
CA ALA A 155 6.36 -7.88 4.40
C ALA A 155 7.62 -7.75 3.52
N LEU A 156 8.29 -6.60 3.61
CA LEU A 156 9.61 -6.42 3.01
C LEU A 156 10.66 -6.90 3.99
N GLY A 157 11.52 -7.81 3.50
CA GLY A 157 12.71 -8.26 4.20
C GLY A 157 13.88 -7.27 4.07
N ALA A 158 15.08 -7.78 4.32
CA ALA A 158 16.30 -7.02 4.10
C ALA A 158 16.38 -6.52 2.65
N ALA A 159 16.84 -5.30 2.50
CA ALA A 159 17.00 -4.69 1.19
C ALA A 159 18.45 -4.28 0.96
N VAL A 160 18.93 -4.49 -0.26
CA VAL A 160 20.28 -4.12 -0.68
C VAL A 160 20.17 -3.01 -1.72
N TRP A 161 20.82 -1.89 -1.45
CA TRP A 161 20.97 -0.80 -2.40
C TRP A 161 22.18 -1.04 -3.30
N GLU A 162 22.00 -0.77 -4.58
CA GLU A 162 23.05 -0.76 -5.59
C GLU A 162 23.29 0.67 -6.06
N GLY A 163 24.56 0.99 -6.35
CA GLY A 163 24.93 2.28 -6.92
C GLY A 163 26.12 2.97 -6.28
N PRO A 164 26.25 3.08 -4.94
CA PRO A 164 27.47 3.55 -4.31
C PRO A 164 28.57 2.49 -4.41
N GLU A 165 29.74 2.89 -4.90
CA GLU A 165 30.98 2.11 -4.90
C GLU A 165 32.05 2.93 -4.16
N ASP A 166 32.79 2.32 -3.26
CA ASP A 166 33.87 2.95 -2.47
C ASP A 166 33.47 4.28 -1.77
N GLY A 167 32.20 4.36 -1.37
CA GLY A 167 31.66 5.57 -0.69
C GLY A 167 31.24 6.70 -1.63
N TYR A 168 31.33 6.52 -2.93
CA TYR A 168 30.92 7.50 -3.95
C TYR A 168 29.78 6.98 -4.81
N GLY A 169 28.96 7.90 -5.36
CA GLY A 169 27.87 7.59 -6.28
C GLY A 169 26.49 7.87 -5.71
N ARG A 170 25.46 7.52 -6.50
CA ARG A 170 24.06 7.65 -6.11
C ARG A 170 23.41 6.28 -5.94
N LEU A 171 22.49 6.17 -4.98
CA LEU A 171 21.57 5.03 -4.90
C LEU A 171 20.79 4.95 -6.20
N ARG A 172 20.87 3.82 -6.90
CA ARG A 172 20.27 3.65 -8.23
C ARG A 172 19.04 2.76 -8.19
N ARG A 173 19.16 1.63 -7.50
CA ARG A 173 18.08 0.66 -7.37
C ARG A 173 18.20 -0.09 -6.06
N ARG A 174 17.10 -0.58 -5.57
CA ARG A 174 17.04 -1.37 -4.34
C ARG A 174 16.43 -2.73 -4.62
N ARG A 175 17.16 -3.78 -4.34
CA ARG A 175 16.68 -5.16 -4.37
C ARG A 175 16.10 -5.51 -3.01
N ALA A 176 14.86 -5.96 -2.97
CA ALA A 176 14.18 -6.37 -1.74
C ALA A 176 13.39 -7.65 -1.96
N GLU A 177 13.40 -8.55 -0.98
CA GLU A 177 12.47 -9.67 -0.93
C GLU A 177 11.14 -9.20 -0.35
N VAL A 178 10.04 -9.59 -0.98
CA VAL A 178 8.69 -9.34 -0.49
C VAL A 178 7.99 -10.67 -0.28
N VAL A 179 7.40 -10.83 0.91
CA VAL A 179 6.60 -11.99 1.29
C VAL A 179 5.15 -11.56 1.43
N ALA A 180 4.28 -12.20 0.70
CA ALA A 180 2.83 -12.03 0.79
C ALA A 180 2.23 -13.17 1.61
N THR A 181 1.53 -12.82 2.69
CA THR A 181 0.78 -13.76 3.53
C THR A 181 -0.62 -13.21 3.81
N GLY A 182 -1.59 -14.05 4.08
CA GLY A 182 -2.93 -13.55 4.33
C GLY A 182 -3.93 -14.61 4.74
N ARG A 183 -5.21 -14.33 4.48
CA ARG A 183 -6.35 -15.21 4.80
C ARG A 183 -7.15 -15.55 3.54
N GLY A 184 -7.94 -16.63 3.61
CA GLY A 184 -8.79 -17.04 2.50
C GLY A 184 -7.98 -17.32 1.22
N ARG A 185 -8.27 -16.64 0.12
CA ARG A 185 -7.53 -16.77 -1.14
C ARG A 185 -6.06 -16.38 -1.06
N ASN A 186 -5.70 -15.53 -0.08
CA ASN A 186 -4.34 -15.10 0.20
C ASN A 186 -3.62 -15.99 1.23
N ALA A 187 -4.21 -17.11 1.65
CA ALA A 187 -3.64 -17.98 2.68
C ALA A 187 -2.33 -18.66 2.24
N ARG A 188 -2.15 -18.86 0.93
CA ARG A 188 -0.90 -19.39 0.40
C ARG A 188 0.17 -18.30 0.42
N GLU A 189 1.26 -18.54 1.14
CA GLU A 189 2.43 -17.66 1.11
C GLU A 189 3.01 -17.59 -0.30
N ARG A 190 3.37 -16.37 -0.73
CA ARG A 190 4.07 -16.09 -1.99
C ARG A 190 5.25 -15.22 -1.71
N ARG A 191 6.32 -15.42 -2.47
CA ARG A 191 7.55 -14.64 -2.35
C ARG A 191 7.98 -14.14 -3.71
N ALA A 192 8.52 -12.93 -3.75
CA ALA A 192 9.15 -12.39 -4.95
C ALA A 192 10.32 -11.48 -4.53
N THR A 193 11.37 -11.50 -5.33
CA THR A 193 12.40 -10.48 -5.28
C THR A 193 12.02 -9.37 -6.24
N LEU A 194 12.07 -8.12 -5.78
CA LEU A 194 11.74 -6.94 -6.56
C LEU A 194 12.90 -5.96 -6.55
N LEU A 195 13.07 -5.23 -7.64
CA LEU A 195 13.75 -3.94 -7.64
C LEU A 195 12.69 -2.89 -7.30
N LEU A 196 12.86 -2.22 -6.15
CA LEU A 196 11.86 -1.29 -5.62
C LEU A 196 12.54 -0.11 -4.89
N PRO A 197 12.86 0.98 -5.57
CA PRO A 197 12.69 1.20 -7.02
C PRO A 197 13.77 0.55 -7.90
N ASP A 198 13.53 0.51 -9.21
CA ASP A 198 14.56 0.36 -10.24
C ASP A 198 15.22 1.73 -10.54
N THR A 199 16.04 1.81 -11.59
CA THR A 199 16.71 3.06 -11.99
C THR A 199 15.77 4.15 -12.52
N ARG A 200 14.51 3.82 -12.81
CA ARG A 200 13.45 4.73 -13.28
C ARG A 200 12.39 5.03 -12.22
N GLY A 201 12.53 4.44 -11.02
CA GLY A 201 11.58 4.61 -9.92
C GLY A 201 10.48 3.55 -9.84
N VAL A 202 10.29 2.74 -10.89
CA VAL A 202 9.19 1.76 -10.95
C VAL A 202 9.56 0.43 -10.27
N PRO A 203 8.55 -0.33 -9.78
CA PRO A 203 8.76 -1.70 -9.34
C PRO A 203 8.96 -2.62 -10.54
N VAL A 204 10.04 -3.41 -10.55
CA VAL A 204 10.29 -4.42 -11.59
C VAL A 204 10.82 -5.71 -10.98
N LEU A 205 10.69 -6.81 -11.73
CA LEU A 205 11.40 -8.05 -11.43
C LEU A 205 12.90 -7.88 -11.78
N PRO A 206 13.82 -8.47 -11.00
CA PRO A 206 15.26 -8.40 -11.28
C PRO A 206 15.64 -9.12 -12.56
#